data_01289857b956f4006f0c14e79a3ea8cf
#
_entry.id   01289857b956f4006f0c14e79a3ea8cf
#
_cell.length_a   1.000
_cell.length_b   1.000
_cell.length_c   1.000
_cell.angle_alpha   90.00
_cell.angle_beta   90.00
_cell.angle_gamma   90.00
#
_symmetry.space_group_name_H-M   'P 1'
#
loop_
_entity.id
_entity.type
_entity.pdbx_description
1 polymer ?
#
loop_
_entity_poly.entity_id
_entity_poly.type
_entity_poly.pdbx_seq_one_letter_code
_entity_poly.pdbx_strand_id
1 'polypeptide(L)'
;LHRDVQVLVCDDGLQHWPLARDLELCVFDERGVGNGHLLPAGPLREVWPRKALRHASTGHDVPCLVLKTSGEAGPNEFAVQRSLADFAVQADGTQRPLSSWRHTPVQALAGIAKPDAFFAMLRAKGLTLGHTQALPDHADLHALRIDASLGDVLCTEKDAVKLWVNNPLAWAVPLQTNLPAELLSTIGQRLAAAQHAKLSSPHGHQTA
;
A
#
# COMPACT_ATOMS: atom_id res chain seq x y z
N LEU A 1 -19.96 18.02 6.08
CA LEU A 1 -18.65 18.19 6.71
C LEU A 1 -18.60 17.31 7.95
N HIS A 2 -17.69 16.34 7.96
CA HIS A 2 -17.48 15.46 9.12
C HIS A 2 -16.69 16.25 10.19
N ARG A 3 -17.39 16.70 11.24
CA ARG A 3 -16.78 17.51 12.32
C ARG A 3 -15.84 16.73 13.23
N ASP A 4 -15.90 15.39 13.18
CA ASP A 4 -15.14 14.49 14.06
C ASP A 4 -13.84 13.97 13.45
N VAL A 5 -13.51 14.39 12.23
CA VAL A 5 -12.27 13.96 11.55
C VAL A 5 -11.09 14.70 12.16
N GLN A 6 -10.19 13.96 12.78
CA GLN A 6 -8.96 14.47 13.40
C GLN A 6 -7.74 14.36 12.47
N VAL A 7 -7.72 13.36 11.60
CA VAL A 7 -6.62 13.09 10.66
C VAL A 7 -7.18 12.78 9.29
N LEU A 8 -6.59 13.39 8.26
CA LEU A 8 -6.87 13.09 6.86
C LEU A 8 -5.63 12.42 6.26
N VAL A 9 -5.79 11.20 5.77
CA VAL A 9 -4.73 10.47 5.05
C VAL A 9 -5.02 10.56 3.56
N CYS A 10 -4.06 11.10 2.79
CA CYS A 10 -4.16 11.24 1.34
C CYS A 10 -3.25 10.22 0.66
N ASP A 11 -3.83 9.37 -0.19
CA ASP A 11 -3.09 8.47 -1.06
C ASP A 11 -2.59 9.24 -2.30
N ASP A 12 -1.33 8.97 -2.69
CA ASP A 12 -0.64 9.59 -3.83
C ASP A 12 -0.66 11.14 -3.82
N GLY A 13 -0.64 11.74 -2.62
CA GLY A 13 -0.84 13.19 -2.41
C GLY A 13 0.42 14.05 -2.48
N LEU A 14 1.63 13.48 -2.67
CA LEU A 14 2.88 14.24 -2.59
C LEU A 14 2.97 15.41 -3.57
N GLN A 15 2.44 15.26 -4.80
CA GLN A 15 2.44 16.30 -5.83
C GLN A 15 1.22 17.22 -5.77
N HIS A 16 0.31 17.03 -4.82
CA HIS A 16 -0.85 17.92 -4.66
C HIS A 16 -0.48 19.15 -3.82
N TRP A 17 0.27 20.06 -4.40
CA TRP A 17 0.86 21.24 -3.74
C TRP A 17 -0.13 22.15 -3.01
N PRO A 18 -1.38 22.35 -3.50
CA PRO A 18 -2.36 23.18 -2.79
C PRO A 18 -2.83 22.59 -1.45
N LEU A 19 -2.65 21.29 -1.23
CA LEU A 19 -3.06 20.65 0.02
C LEU A 19 -2.04 20.92 1.11
N ALA A 20 -2.44 21.68 2.14
CA ALA A 20 -1.64 21.83 3.36
C ALA A 20 -1.52 20.48 4.07
N ARG A 21 -0.32 20.17 4.54
CA ARG A 21 -0.01 18.88 5.18
C ARG A 21 0.91 19.05 6.36
N ASP A 22 0.79 18.19 7.35
CA ASP A 22 1.58 18.22 8.57
C ASP A 22 2.70 17.18 8.56
N LEU A 23 2.55 16.13 7.74
CA LEU A 23 3.48 15.01 7.62
C LEU A 23 3.40 14.42 6.22
N GLU A 24 4.53 14.00 5.67
CA GLU A 24 4.62 13.26 4.43
C GLU A 24 5.26 11.89 4.67
N LEU A 25 4.74 10.87 4.00
CA LEU A 25 5.31 9.53 3.96
C LEU A 25 5.71 9.23 2.50
N CYS A 26 7.00 9.13 2.23
CA CYS A 26 7.51 8.81 0.90
C CYS A 26 7.94 7.35 0.86
N VAL A 27 7.28 6.57 0.01
CA VAL A 27 7.51 5.12 -0.09
C VAL A 27 8.40 4.80 -1.28
N PHE A 28 9.51 4.10 -1.02
CA PHE A 28 10.40 3.57 -2.04
C PHE A 28 10.33 2.04 -2.09
N ASP A 29 10.31 1.49 -3.30
CA ASP A 29 10.53 0.07 -3.55
C ASP A 29 12.03 -0.21 -3.81
N GLU A 30 12.37 -1.41 -4.31
CA GLU A 30 13.74 -1.83 -4.59
C GLU A 30 14.45 -0.96 -5.64
N ARG A 31 13.71 -0.20 -6.46
CA ARG A 31 14.29 0.71 -7.45
C ARG A 31 14.87 1.97 -6.81
N GLY A 32 14.40 2.32 -5.59
CA GLY A 32 14.78 3.55 -4.93
C GLY A 32 14.54 4.77 -5.82
N VAL A 33 15.57 5.60 -5.99
CA VAL A 33 15.54 6.75 -6.90
C VAL A 33 15.85 6.36 -8.36
N GLY A 34 16.13 5.09 -8.64
CA GLY A 34 16.51 4.61 -9.96
C GLY A 34 17.76 5.32 -10.49
N ASN A 35 17.65 5.87 -11.71
CA ASN A 35 18.75 6.66 -12.32
C ASN A 35 18.76 8.13 -11.86
N GLY A 36 17.91 8.52 -10.92
CA GLY A 36 17.81 9.88 -10.38
C GLY A 36 17.13 10.90 -11.29
N HIS A 37 16.63 10.49 -12.45
CA HIS A 37 15.95 11.38 -13.39
C HIS A 37 14.43 11.40 -13.18
N LEU A 38 13.83 12.52 -13.60
CA LEU A 38 12.39 12.70 -13.62
C LEU A 38 11.76 11.96 -14.81
N LEU A 39 10.48 11.66 -14.71
CA LEU A 39 9.67 11.17 -15.83
C LEU A 39 9.80 12.13 -17.05
N PRO A 40 9.90 11.61 -18.28
CA PRO A 40 9.91 10.20 -18.66
C PRO A 40 11.31 9.55 -18.68
N ALA A 41 12.40 10.30 -18.39
CA ALA A 41 13.77 9.82 -18.46
C ALA A 41 14.16 8.91 -17.28
N GLY A 42 13.43 8.94 -16.18
CA GLY A 42 13.61 8.11 -15.00
C GLY A 42 12.30 7.92 -14.22
N PRO A 43 12.36 7.26 -13.05
CA PRO A 43 11.16 6.88 -12.31
C PRO A 43 10.60 7.97 -11.40
N LEU A 44 11.31 9.09 -11.22
CA LEU A 44 10.93 10.11 -10.25
C LEU A 44 9.85 11.04 -10.80
N ARG A 45 8.86 11.37 -9.97
CA ARG A 45 7.86 12.41 -10.26
C ARG A 45 8.33 13.81 -9.87
N GLU A 46 9.30 13.88 -8.96
CA GLU A 46 9.93 15.11 -8.49
C GLU A 46 11.39 14.87 -8.08
N VAL A 47 12.18 15.93 -7.98
CA VAL A 47 13.60 15.83 -7.60
C VAL A 47 13.74 15.24 -6.21
N TRP A 48 14.66 14.29 -6.05
CA TRP A 48 15.02 13.69 -4.78
C TRP A 48 16.51 13.92 -4.45
N PRO A 49 16.90 14.25 -3.22
CA PRO A 49 16.01 14.51 -2.08
C PRO A 49 15.19 15.78 -2.26
N ARG A 50 13.99 15.79 -1.66
CA ARG A 50 13.08 16.95 -1.72
C ARG A 50 13.63 18.13 -0.91
N LYS A 51 13.28 19.33 -1.34
CA LYS A 51 13.45 20.51 -0.49
C LYS A 51 12.49 20.42 0.69
N ALA A 52 12.94 20.88 1.85
CA ALA A 52 12.09 20.99 3.03
C ALA A 52 10.85 21.86 2.70
N LEU A 53 9.68 21.34 3.03
CA LEU A 53 8.43 22.06 2.92
C LEU A 53 8.12 22.75 4.24
N ARG A 54 7.46 23.91 4.15
CA ARG A 54 6.91 24.61 5.30
C ARG A 54 5.40 24.63 5.22
N HIS A 55 4.76 24.34 6.34
CA HIS A 55 3.31 24.41 6.45
C HIS A 55 2.84 25.87 6.26
N ALA A 56 1.90 26.08 5.33
CA ALA A 56 1.52 27.42 4.86
C ALA A 56 0.97 28.33 5.97
N SER A 57 0.24 27.80 6.94
CA SER A 57 -0.39 28.61 8.00
C SER A 57 0.44 28.68 9.29
N THR A 58 1.26 27.67 9.59
CA THR A 58 2.02 27.62 10.86
C THR A 58 3.51 27.93 10.69
N GLY A 59 4.02 27.90 9.45
CA GLY A 59 5.44 28.11 9.14
C GLY A 59 6.38 27.00 9.63
N HIS A 60 5.85 25.92 10.25
CA HIS A 60 6.66 24.80 10.71
C HIS A 60 7.13 23.94 9.54
N ASP A 61 8.28 23.31 9.70
CA ASP A 61 8.78 22.35 8.71
C ASP A 61 7.87 21.11 8.66
N VAL A 62 7.50 20.72 7.44
CA VAL A 62 6.74 19.51 7.17
C VAL A 62 7.74 18.35 7.02
N PRO A 63 7.81 17.42 7.98
CA PRO A 63 8.73 16.30 7.88
C PRO A 63 8.27 15.32 6.80
N CYS A 64 9.24 14.81 6.03
CA CYS A 64 9.04 13.72 5.08
C CYS A 64 9.76 12.48 5.61
N LEU A 65 8.99 11.46 6.03
CA LEU A 65 9.53 10.17 6.46
C LEU A 65 9.67 9.25 5.26
N VAL A 66 10.81 8.61 5.15
CA VAL A 66 11.09 7.68 4.04
C VAL A 66 10.83 6.25 4.49
N LEU A 67 10.01 5.55 3.73
CA LEU A 67 9.66 4.15 3.95
C LEU A 67 10.24 3.29 2.83
N LYS A 68 10.99 2.25 3.18
CA LYS A 68 11.57 1.28 2.25
C LYS A 68 10.79 -0.03 2.32
N THR A 69 10.17 -0.45 1.23
CA THR A 69 9.45 -1.73 1.15
C THR A 69 10.36 -2.90 0.77
N SER A 70 11.63 -2.62 0.48
CA SER A 70 12.68 -3.59 0.18
C SER A 70 14.07 -2.97 0.38
N GLY A 71 15.07 -3.81 0.58
CA GLY A 71 16.44 -3.38 0.88
C GLY A 71 16.62 -2.88 2.32
N GLU A 72 17.82 -2.44 2.62
CA GLU A 72 18.16 -1.89 3.93
C GLU A 72 17.70 -0.44 4.04
N ALA A 73 17.19 -0.06 5.21
CA ALA A 73 16.87 1.31 5.52
C ALA A 73 18.14 2.05 5.98
N GLY A 74 18.38 3.22 5.40
CA GLY A 74 19.44 4.11 5.81
C GLY A 74 19.08 4.95 7.04
N PRO A 75 19.94 5.89 7.45
CA PRO A 75 19.63 6.84 8.52
C PRO A 75 18.35 7.63 8.18
N ASN A 76 17.42 7.72 9.13
CA ASN A 76 16.12 8.38 8.98
C ASN A 76 15.16 7.73 7.94
N GLU A 77 15.42 6.49 7.56
CA GLU A 77 14.53 5.67 6.75
C GLU A 77 13.95 4.53 7.60
N PHE A 78 12.77 4.06 7.24
CA PHE A 78 12.09 2.97 7.94
C PHE A 78 11.90 1.78 7.01
N ALA A 79 12.42 0.61 7.41
CA ALA A 79 12.16 -0.62 6.69
C ALA A 79 10.72 -1.08 6.97
N VAL A 80 9.96 -1.28 5.90
CA VAL A 80 8.57 -1.72 5.94
C VAL A 80 8.49 -3.10 5.30
N GLN A 81 8.03 -4.09 6.06
CA GLN A 81 7.88 -5.45 5.57
C GLN A 81 6.47 -5.68 5.02
N ARG A 82 6.41 -6.32 3.87
CA ARG A 82 5.16 -6.72 3.22
C ARG A 82 5.08 -8.24 3.19
N SER A 83 3.96 -8.78 3.63
CA SER A 83 3.69 -10.22 3.59
C SER A 83 2.22 -10.47 3.27
N LEU A 84 1.91 -11.65 2.76
CA LEU A 84 0.51 -12.06 2.65
C LEU A 84 -0.02 -12.45 4.04
N ALA A 85 -1.30 -12.20 4.26
CA ALA A 85 -2.03 -12.75 5.41
C ALA A 85 -1.95 -14.28 5.41
N ASP A 86 -2.21 -14.90 6.57
CA ASP A 86 -2.27 -16.36 6.68
C ASP A 86 -3.64 -16.94 6.32
N PHE A 87 -4.50 -16.11 5.75
CA PHE A 87 -5.86 -16.47 5.32
C PHE A 87 -6.20 -15.79 4.00
N ALA A 88 -7.20 -16.32 3.32
CA ALA A 88 -7.85 -15.72 2.17
C ALA A 88 -9.33 -15.48 2.45
N VAL A 89 -9.95 -14.57 1.69
CA VAL A 89 -11.34 -14.11 1.87
C VAL A 89 -12.11 -14.23 0.56
N GLN A 90 -13.36 -14.66 0.60
CA GLN A 90 -14.30 -14.64 -0.52
C GLN A 90 -15.19 -13.38 -0.52
N ALA A 91 -15.97 -13.21 -1.58
CA ALA A 91 -16.89 -12.08 -1.76
C ALA A 91 -17.90 -11.91 -0.62
N ASP A 92 -18.34 -13.01 0.00
CA ASP A 92 -19.30 -13.02 1.13
C ASP A 92 -18.65 -12.78 2.50
N GLY A 93 -17.32 -12.57 2.54
CA GLY A 93 -16.54 -12.43 3.76
C GLY A 93 -16.09 -13.73 4.40
N THR A 94 -16.40 -14.88 3.80
CA THR A 94 -15.91 -16.19 4.27
C THR A 94 -14.38 -16.18 4.26
N GLN A 95 -13.77 -16.56 5.38
CA GLN A 95 -12.33 -16.67 5.52
C GLN A 95 -11.87 -18.13 5.57
N ARG A 96 -10.72 -18.39 4.96
CA ARG A 96 -10.09 -19.71 4.96
C ARG A 96 -8.58 -19.59 5.18
N PRO A 97 -7.98 -20.33 6.14
CA PRO A 97 -6.54 -20.32 6.36
C PRO A 97 -5.78 -20.81 5.13
N LEU A 98 -4.68 -20.17 4.75
CA LEU A 98 -3.84 -20.60 3.63
C LEU A 98 -3.27 -22.01 3.83
N SER A 99 -3.06 -22.42 5.09
CA SER A 99 -2.61 -23.77 5.43
C SER A 99 -3.51 -24.88 4.95
N SER A 100 -4.81 -24.60 4.69
CA SER A 100 -5.75 -25.60 4.18
C SER A 100 -5.49 -26.03 2.74
N TRP A 101 -4.67 -25.26 2.00
CA TRP A 101 -4.28 -25.60 0.62
C TRP A 101 -2.86 -26.17 0.49
N ARG A 102 -2.15 -26.47 1.61
CA ARG A 102 -0.76 -26.96 1.56
C ARG A 102 -0.57 -28.25 0.75
N HIS A 103 -1.60 -29.07 0.71
CA HIS A 103 -1.56 -30.38 0.04
C HIS A 103 -2.40 -30.45 -1.23
N THR A 104 -2.97 -29.31 -1.65
CA THR A 104 -3.83 -29.24 -2.84
C THR A 104 -3.30 -28.10 -3.72
N PRO A 105 -2.95 -28.41 -4.99
CA PRO A 105 -2.56 -27.36 -5.92
C PRO A 105 -3.67 -26.34 -6.11
N VAL A 106 -3.30 -25.06 -6.17
CA VAL A 106 -4.22 -23.95 -6.40
C VAL A 106 -3.86 -23.19 -7.65
N GLN A 107 -4.80 -22.45 -8.21
CA GLN A 107 -4.55 -21.45 -9.22
C GLN A 107 -4.16 -20.13 -8.54
N ALA A 108 -3.26 -19.38 -9.14
CA ALA A 108 -2.93 -18.03 -8.70
C ALA A 108 -3.07 -17.03 -9.86
N LEU A 109 -3.79 -15.93 -9.63
CA LEU A 109 -4.05 -14.92 -10.62
C LEU A 109 -3.66 -13.55 -10.08
N ALA A 110 -2.97 -12.74 -10.91
CA ALA A 110 -2.61 -11.38 -10.54
C ALA A 110 -2.55 -10.44 -11.75
N GLY A 111 -3.36 -9.35 -11.71
CA GLY A 111 -3.38 -8.24 -12.66
C GLY A 111 -2.78 -6.98 -12.03
N ILE A 112 -1.57 -7.07 -11.54
CA ILE A 112 -0.80 -6.00 -10.88
C ILE A 112 0.55 -5.83 -11.59
N ALA A 113 1.25 -4.73 -11.31
CA ALA A 113 2.53 -4.40 -11.95
C ALA A 113 3.64 -5.46 -11.76
N LYS A 114 3.60 -6.24 -10.65
CA LYS A 114 4.58 -7.28 -10.33
C LYS A 114 3.88 -8.58 -9.91
N PRO A 115 3.24 -9.31 -10.85
CA PRO A 115 2.50 -10.53 -10.51
C PRO A 115 3.38 -11.62 -9.93
N ASP A 116 4.63 -11.76 -10.41
CA ASP A 116 5.56 -12.78 -9.92
C ASP A 116 5.91 -12.60 -8.44
N ALA A 117 5.90 -11.37 -7.93
CA ALA A 117 6.12 -11.12 -6.50
C ALA A 117 4.97 -11.71 -5.67
N PHE A 118 3.72 -11.59 -6.12
CA PHE A 118 2.57 -12.20 -5.48
C PHE A 118 2.67 -13.73 -5.50
N PHE A 119 3.01 -14.31 -6.65
CA PHE A 119 3.18 -15.77 -6.76
C PHE A 119 4.32 -16.30 -5.89
N ALA A 120 5.43 -15.55 -5.79
CA ALA A 120 6.53 -15.90 -4.90
C ALA A 120 6.10 -15.86 -3.42
N MET A 121 5.32 -14.86 -3.01
CA MET A 121 4.80 -14.77 -1.64
C MET A 121 3.84 -15.93 -1.31
N LEU A 122 2.99 -16.37 -2.24
CA LEU A 122 2.14 -17.56 -2.05
C LEU A 122 2.97 -18.84 -1.86
N ARG A 123 4.02 -19.01 -2.69
CA ARG A 123 4.95 -20.15 -2.53
C ARG A 123 5.69 -20.09 -1.20
N ALA A 124 6.10 -18.90 -0.74
CA ALA A 124 6.74 -18.71 0.56
C ALA A 124 5.81 -19.06 1.74
N LYS A 125 4.48 -18.96 1.56
CA LYS A 125 3.46 -19.46 2.51
C LYS A 125 3.27 -20.98 2.43
N GLY A 126 4.03 -21.68 1.60
CA GLY A 126 4.00 -23.16 1.48
C GLY A 126 2.92 -23.68 0.53
N LEU A 127 2.39 -22.84 -0.37
CA LEU A 127 1.37 -23.27 -1.34
C LEU A 127 2.02 -23.80 -2.62
N THR A 128 1.40 -24.85 -3.17
CA THR A 128 1.72 -25.37 -4.51
C THR A 128 0.82 -24.68 -5.53
N LEU A 129 1.42 -23.92 -6.45
CA LEU A 129 0.70 -23.26 -7.53
C LEU A 129 0.68 -24.18 -8.75
N GLY A 130 -0.47 -24.81 -9.00
CA GLY A 130 -0.68 -25.68 -10.16
C GLY A 130 -0.81 -24.91 -11.46
N HIS A 131 -1.42 -23.73 -11.40
CA HIS A 131 -1.55 -22.80 -12.53
C HIS A 131 -1.31 -21.38 -12.05
N THR A 132 -0.55 -20.58 -12.82
CA THR A 132 -0.35 -19.16 -12.55
C THR A 132 -0.72 -18.34 -13.78
N GLN A 133 -1.50 -17.28 -13.58
CA GLN A 133 -1.92 -16.38 -14.64
C GLN A 133 -1.54 -14.93 -14.28
N ALA A 134 -0.51 -14.43 -14.93
CA ALA A 134 -0.16 -13.02 -14.89
C ALA A 134 -0.98 -12.27 -15.95
N LEU A 135 -1.65 -11.21 -15.53
CA LEU A 135 -2.43 -10.34 -16.41
C LEU A 135 -1.81 -8.94 -16.42
N PRO A 136 -2.03 -8.17 -17.50
CA PRO A 136 -1.64 -6.76 -17.53
C PRO A 136 -2.22 -5.99 -16.33
N ASP A 137 -1.47 -5.02 -15.83
CA ASP A 137 -2.01 -4.11 -14.80
C ASP A 137 -3.26 -3.40 -15.35
N HIS A 138 -4.30 -3.31 -14.53
CA HIS A 138 -5.64 -2.83 -14.92
C HIS A 138 -6.39 -3.69 -15.94
N ALA A 139 -6.04 -4.96 -16.15
CA ALA A 139 -6.81 -5.86 -16.99
C ALA A 139 -8.29 -5.87 -16.61
N ASP A 140 -9.14 -6.02 -17.64
CA ASP A 140 -10.56 -6.28 -17.43
C ASP A 140 -10.76 -7.74 -17.02
N LEU A 141 -11.11 -7.94 -15.76
CA LEU A 141 -11.34 -9.27 -15.20
C LEU A 141 -12.82 -9.70 -15.24
N HIS A 142 -13.72 -8.83 -15.69
CA HIS A 142 -15.15 -9.14 -15.73
C HIS A 142 -15.47 -10.25 -16.73
N ALA A 143 -14.74 -10.33 -17.83
CA ALA A 143 -14.93 -11.37 -18.84
C ALA A 143 -14.10 -12.64 -18.57
N LEU A 144 -13.26 -12.65 -17.53
CA LEU A 144 -12.38 -13.78 -17.27
C LEU A 144 -13.17 -14.99 -16.76
N ARG A 145 -13.04 -16.11 -17.48
CA ARG A 145 -13.59 -17.40 -17.05
C ARG A 145 -12.49 -18.17 -16.35
N ILE A 146 -12.80 -18.56 -15.13
CA ILE A 146 -11.92 -19.41 -14.29
C ILE A 146 -12.31 -20.85 -14.51
N ASP A 147 -11.34 -21.69 -14.82
CA ASP A 147 -11.55 -23.13 -14.89
C ASP A 147 -11.53 -23.74 -13.49
N ALA A 148 -12.72 -24.02 -12.96
CA ALA A 148 -12.87 -24.61 -11.63
C ALA A 148 -12.25 -26.03 -11.50
N SER A 149 -12.00 -26.72 -12.63
CA SER A 149 -11.38 -28.04 -12.63
C SER A 149 -9.92 -28.01 -12.18
N LEU A 150 -9.27 -26.85 -12.27
CA LEU A 150 -7.88 -26.63 -11.87
C LEU A 150 -7.72 -26.26 -10.38
N GLY A 151 -8.80 -26.32 -9.59
CA GLY A 151 -8.81 -26.04 -8.16
C GLY A 151 -9.18 -24.58 -7.81
N ASP A 152 -9.11 -24.27 -6.53
CA ASP A 152 -9.41 -22.92 -6.01
C ASP A 152 -8.48 -21.86 -6.60
N VAL A 153 -9.02 -20.65 -6.85
CA VAL A 153 -8.28 -19.51 -7.36
C VAL A 153 -7.95 -18.54 -6.26
N LEU A 154 -6.67 -18.26 -6.08
CA LEU A 154 -6.15 -17.22 -5.20
C LEU A 154 -5.74 -15.99 -6.03
N CYS A 155 -6.14 -14.79 -5.61
CA CYS A 155 -5.81 -13.55 -6.29
C CYS A 155 -5.47 -12.43 -5.28
N THR A 156 -5.04 -11.27 -5.79
CA THR A 156 -4.85 -10.10 -4.94
C THR A 156 -6.19 -9.47 -4.58
N GLU A 157 -6.24 -8.68 -3.48
CA GLU A 157 -7.47 -7.94 -3.12
C GLU A 157 -7.92 -6.99 -4.23
N LYS A 158 -6.97 -6.34 -4.91
CA LYS A 158 -7.24 -5.44 -6.04
C LYS A 158 -7.96 -6.15 -7.18
N ASP A 159 -7.55 -7.38 -7.48
CA ASP A 159 -8.13 -8.17 -8.55
C ASP A 159 -9.46 -8.81 -8.12
N ALA A 160 -9.56 -9.21 -6.87
CA ALA A 160 -10.74 -9.85 -6.31
C ALA A 160 -12.00 -9.01 -6.47
N VAL A 161 -11.92 -7.70 -6.22
CA VAL A 161 -13.06 -6.77 -6.36
C VAL A 161 -13.67 -6.85 -7.76
N LYS A 162 -12.83 -7.02 -8.79
CA LYS A 162 -13.29 -7.16 -10.19
C LYS A 162 -13.75 -8.59 -10.50
N LEU A 163 -13.03 -9.59 -9.97
CA LEU A 163 -13.33 -11.01 -10.19
C LEU A 163 -14.64 -11.43 -9.56
N TRP A 164 -14.94 -10.97 -8.37
CA TRP A 164 -16.10 -11.40 -7.59
C TRP A 164 -17.44 -11.13 -8.27
N VAL A 165 -17.49 -10.18 -9.20
CA VAL A 165 -18.70 -9.89 -9.99
C VAL A 165 -19.20 -11.15 -10.72
N ASN A 166 -18.29 -11.94 -11.30
CA ASN A 166 -18.63 -13.15 -12.05
C ASN A 166 -18.02 -14.45 -11.50
N ASN A 167 -17.11 -14.32 -10.54
CA ASN A 167 -16.42 -15.45 -9.89
C ASN A 167 -16.39 -15.22 -8.36
N PRO A 168 -17.54 -15.25 -7.67
CA PRO A 168 -17.62 -14.92 -6.23
C PRO A 168 -16.87 -15.90 -5.34
N LEU A 169 -16.54 -17.09 -5.85
CA LEU A 169 -15.78 -18.13 -5.16
C LEU A 169 -14.26 -17.94 -5.24
N ALA A 170 -13.77 -16.93 -5.99
CA ALA A 170 -12.35 -16.60 -5.98
C ALA A 170 -11.92 -16.08 -4.59
N TRP A 171 -10.72 -16.44 -4.18
CA TRP A 171 -10.16 -16.12 -2.88
C TRP A 171 -9.18 -14.95 -3.00
N ALA A 172 -9.46 -13.85 -2.36
CA ALA A 172 -8.53 -12.75 -2.17
C ALA A 172 -7.55 -13.05 -1.04
N VAL A 173 -6.26 -12.91 -1.27
CA VAL A 173 -5.24 -13.03 -0.22
C VAL A 173 -4.78 -11.62 0.17
N PRO A 174 -5.12 -11.14 1.38
CA PRO A 174 -4.77 -9.79 1.81
C PRO A 174 -3.27 -9.59 1.90
N LEU A 175 -2.82 -8.40 1.45
CA LEU A 175 -1.45 -7.95 1.63
C LEU A 175 -1.35 -7.19 2.95
N GLN A 176 -0.55 -7.69 3.87
CA GLN A 176 -0.26 -7.07 5.15
C GLN A 176 1.05 -6.26 5.06
N THR A 177 1.04 -5.09 5.67
CA THR A 177 2.19 -4.23 5.80
C THR A 177 2.55 -4.11 7.27
N ASN A 178 3.72 -4.61 7.65
CA ASN A 178 4.23 -4.50 9.00
C ASN A 178 5.06 -3.22 9.11
N LEU A 179 4.54 -2.27 9.85
CA LEU A 179 5.20 -1.02 10.15
C LEU A 179 6.03 -1.17 11.44
N PRO A 180 7.30 -0.73 11.48
CA PRO A 180 8.09 -0.77 12.70
C PRO A 180 7.48 0.15 13.78
N ALA A 181 7.54 -0.26 15.03
CA ALA A 181 6.97 0.48 16.16
C ALA A 181 7.55 1.90 16.26
N GLU A 182 8.82 2.06 15.91
CA GLU A 182 9.51 3.36 15.88
C GLU A 182 8.87 4.31 14.87
N LEU A 183 8.49 3.83 13.67
CA LEU A 183 7.77 4.63 12.68
C LEU A 183 6.41 5.09 13.24
N LEU A 184 5.65 4.18 13.84
CA LEU A 184 4.34 4.51 14.43
C LEU A 184 4.48 5.54 15.55
N SER A 185 5.49 5.38 16.42
CA SER A 185 5.80 6.35 17.47
C SER A 185 6.17 7.72 16.88
N THR A 186 7.01 7.75 15.85
CA THR A 186 7.41 8.99 15.17
C THR A 186 6.21 9.69 14.54
N ILE A 187 5.34 8.95 13.83
CA ILE A 187 4.09 9.50 13.27
C ILE A 187 3.22 10.10 14.37
N GLY A 188 2.99 9.35 15.47
CA GLY A 188 2.18 9.80 16.60
C GLY A 188 2.70 11.11 17.22
N GLN A 189 4.02 11.20 17.47
CA GLN A 189 4.66 12.41 17.99
C GLN A 189 4.50 13.60 17.05
N ARG A 190 4.67 13.39 15.73
CA ARG A 190 4.52 14.47 14.73
C ARG A 190 3.08 14.95 14.64
N LEU A 191 2.11 14.05 14.65
CA LEU A 191 0.68 14.41 14.64
C LEU A 191 0.30 15.19 15.92
N ALA A 192 0.76 14.76 17.08
CA ALA A 192 0.53 15.47 18.34
C ALA A 192 1.14 16.88 18.30
N ALA A 193 2.38 17.03 17.82
CA ALA A 193 3.03 18.32 17.67
C ALA A 193 2.27 19.26 16.72
N ALA A 194 1.78 18.74 15.58
CA ALA A 194 0.98 19.50 14.63
C ALA A 194 -0.35 19.96 15.24
N GLN A 195 -1.02 19.09 16.00
CA GLN A 195 -2.25 19.44 16.71
C GLN A 195 -2.01 20.57 17.72
N HIS A 196 -0.96 20.48 18.52
CA HIS A 196 -0.60 21.54 19.48
C HIS A 196 -0.30 22.87 18.79
N ALA A 197 0.45 22.85 17.68
CA ALA A 197 0.76 24.05 16.91
C ALA A 197 -0.49 24.73 16.36
N LYS A 198 -1.49 23.96 15.89
CA LYS A 198 -2.78 24.49 15.41
C LYS A 198 -3.60 25.11 16.52
N LEU A 199 -3.65 24.46 17.68
CA LEU A 199 -4.38 24.97 18.85
C LEU A 199 -3.73 26.23 19.45
N SER A 200 -2.43 26.36 19.36
CA SER A 200 -1.65 27.50 19.87
C SER A 200 -1.55 28.68 18.90
N SER A 201 -2.03 28.52 17.65
CA SER A 201 -1.97 29.62 16.67
C SER A 201 -3.09 30.64 16.93
N PRO A 202 -2.83 31.95 16.72
CA PRO A 202 -3.85 33.01 16.91
C PRO A 202 -5.11 32.83 16.06
N HIS A 203 -5.05 32.02 15.02
CA HIS A 203 -6.17 31.70 14.11
C HIS A 203 -6.83 30.32 14.39
N GLY A 204 -6.37 29.59 15.39
CA GLY A 204 -6.87 28.24 15.71
C GLY A 204 -8.32 28.18 16.25
N HIS A 205 -8.91 29.33 16.56
CA HIS A 205 -10.26 29.44 17.12
C HIS A 205 -11.34 29.96 16.15
N GLN A 206 -11.02 30.15 14.86
CA GLN A 206 -11.97 30.75 13.89
C GLN A 206 -12.56 29.75 12.89
N THR A 207 -12.87 28.54 13.29
CA THR A 207 -13.77 27.65 12.52
C THR A 207 -14.70 26.91 13.49
N ALA A 208 -15.69 27.64 13.98
CA ALA A 208 -16.91 27.03 14.50
C ALA A 208 -17.97 27.01 13.41
#